data_35cf9fa063771e1c2e41fb470d700a8b
#
_entry.id   35cf9fa063771e1c2e41fb470d700a8b
#
_cell.length_a   1.000
_cell.length_b   1.000
_cell.length_c   1.000
_cell.angle_alpha   90.00
_cell.angle_beta   90.00
_cell.angle_gamma   90.00
#
_symmetry.space_group_name_H-M   'P 1'
#
loop_
_entity.id
_entity.type
_entity.pdbx_description
1 polymer ?
#
loop_
_entity_poly.entity_id
_entity_poly.type
_entity_poly.pdbx_seq_one_letter_code
_entity_poly.pdbx_strand_id
1 'polypeptide(L)'
;MKILSFDAFTLKWIAVIGMIANHVAIGLAPVLPLVPLLILYAAGGLTYVIMSYFVVEGYKYTSNLKKYIGRLFIFGLIAQAFHPTVLGVTDILGTGFFLNILFTIILSLIVLFMYDKIKIRFIFWILFIVSCAVAMFMDLFFIGVLVPLLYYSIKKESLRRTLPGVISGIIFGVFGLLSAMLPFVYLTTGDMAEEMYSVIGTTGMTAELMLATPTFAIGCFLGAILIRNYNGERGKPAKWLFYIVYPLHMAVIALIAVILGITQFNLFGFISL
;
A
#
# COMPACT_ATOMS: atom_id res chain seq x y z
N MET A 1 5.87 31.74 2.65
CA MET A 1 6.40 31.44 1.31
C MET A 1 6.19 29.95 1.01
N LYS A 2 5.35 29.56 0.03
CA LYS A 2 5.31 28.18 -0.44
C LYS A 2 6.55 27.97 -1.32
N ILE A 3 7.57 27.34 -0.79
CA ILE A 3 8.84 27.11 -1.47
C ILE A 3 8.69 26.08 -2.60
N LEU A 4 7.73 25.18 -2.48
CA LEU A 4 7.39 24.14 -3.48
C LEU A 4 5.88 24.11 -3.66
N SER A 5 5.41 24.00 -4.90
CA SER A 5 4.00 23.90 -5.24
C SER A 5 3.83 22.83 -6.32
N PHE A 6 3.01 21.82 -6.06
CA PHE A 6 2.80 20.67 -6.95
C PHE A 6 1.34 20.62 -7.39
N ASP A 7 1.09 20.32 -8.66
CA ASP A 7 -0.22 19.96 -9.15
C ASP A 7 -0.49 18.44 -8.98
N ALA A 8 -1.74 18.01 -9.21
CA ALA A 8 -2.11 16.61 -9.06
C ALA A 8 -1.40 15.68 -10.07
N PHE A 9 -1.08 16.17 -11.26
CA PHE A 9 -0.34 15.40 -12.26
C PHE A 9 1.06 15.06 -11.77
N THR A 10 1.80 16.06 -11.28
CA THR A 10 3.15 15.89 -10.74
C THR A 10 3.17 14.94 -9.53
N LEU A 11 2.25 15.14 -8.56
CA LEU A 11 2.17 14.28 -7.39
C LEU A 11 1.84 12.82 -7.75
N LYS A 12 0.94 12.59 -8.70
CA LYS A 12 0.63 11.25 -9.19
C LYS A 12 1.81 10.59 -9.89
N TRP A 13 2.62 11.35 -10.64
CA TRP A 13 3.85 10.81 -11.24
C TRP A 13 4.88 10.44 -10.18
N ILE A 14 5.09 11.29 -9.17
CA ILE A 14 5.94 10.95 -8.03
C ILE A 14 5.45 9.65 -7.37
N ALA A 15 4.14 9.51 -7.16
CA ALA A 15 3.57 8.31 -6.59
C ALA A 15 3.74 7.07 -7.50
N VAL A 16 3.59 7.20 -8.82
CA VAL A 16 3.81 6.09 -9.77
C VAL A 16 5.27 5.64 -9.77
N ILE A 17 6.22 6.57 -9.79
CA ILE A 17 7.65 6.24 -9.73
C ILE A 17 7.96 5.54 -8.39
N GLY A 18 7.45 6.08 -7.28
CA GLY A 18 7.62 5.48 -5.97
C GLY A 18 6.96 4.09 -5.84
N MET A 19 5.83 3.87 -6.50
CA MET A 19 5.15 2.57 -6.58
C MET A 19 6.00 1.54 -7.32
N ILE A 20 6.55 1.89 -8.48
CA ILE A 20 7.46 1.03 -9.23
C ILE A 20 8.69 0.71 -8.38
N ALA A 21 9.29 1.72 -7.76
CA ALA A 21 10.44 1.57 -6.87
C ALA A 21 10.17 0.60 -5.72
N ASN A 22 9.00 0.71 -5.07
CA ASN A 22 8.61 -0.19 -3.99
C ASN A 22 8.43 -1.64 -4.46
N HIS A 23 7.79 -1.87 -5.60
CA HIS A 23 7.64 -3.22 -6.13
C HIS A 23 8.96 -3.81 -6.64
N VAL A 24 9.89 -2.99 -7.13
CA VAL A 24 11.28 -3.41 -7.40
C VAL A 24 11.96 -3.85 -6.10
N ALA A 25 11.80 -3.09 -5.00
CA ALA A 25 12.33 -3.47 -3.70
C ALA A 25 11.81 -4.83 -3.25
N ILE A 26 10.50 -5.07 -3.36
CA ILE A 26 9.87 -6.31 -2.92
C ILE A 26 10.28 -7.48 -3.84
N GLY A 27 10.09 -7.34 -5.15
CA GLY A 27 10.29 -8.44 -6.09
C GLY A 27 11.76 -8.81 -6.35
N LEU A 28 12.70 -7.88 -6.11
CA LEU A 28 14.13 -8.08 -6.32
C LEU A 28 14.95 -7.99 -5.03
N ALA A 29 14.31 -8.03 -3.85
CA ALA A 29 14.98 -7.92 -2.55
C ALA A 29 16.24 -8.78 -2.41
N PRO A 30 16.27 -10.09 -2.80
CA PRO A 30 17.42 -10.95 -2.61
C PRO A 30 18.70 -10.52 -3.36
N VAL A 31 18.58 -9.69 -4.40
CA VAL A 31 19.72 -9.24 -5.22
C VAL A 31 20.05 -7.76 -5.04
N LEU A 32 19.28 -7.03 -4.22
CA LEU A 32 19.49 -5.62 -3.97
C LEU A 32 20.38 -5.39 -2.74
N PRO A 33 21.37 -4.47 -2.81
CA PRO A 33 22.09 -4.03 -1.60
C PRO A 33 21.14 -3.35 -0.62
N LEU A 34 21.41 -3.47 0.69
CA LEU A 34 20.54 -3.01 1.77
C LEU A 34 20.14 -1.52 1.64
N VAL A 35 21.09 -0.62 1.41
CA VAL A 35 20.79 0.83 1.36
C VAL A 35 19.85 1.19 0.21
N PRO A 36 20.09 0.79 -1.05
CA PRO A 36 19.11 0.94 -2.13
C PRO A 36 17.75 0.33 -1.81
N LEU A 37 17.73 -0.89 -1.25
CA LEU A 37 16.50 -1.57 -0.85
C LEU A 37 15.65 -0.72 0.10
N LEU A 38 16.24 -0.17 1.16
CA LEU A 38 15.55 0.66 2.13
C LEU A 38 15.02 1.97 1.52
N ILE A 39 15.77 2.61 0.63
CA ILE A 39 15.33 3.82 -0.09
C ILE A 39 14.09 3.50 -0.96
N LEU A 40 14.11 2.38 -1.64
CA LEU A 40 13.00 1.94 -2.49
C LEU A 40 11.74 1.60 -1.65
N TYR A 41 11.90 1.02 -0.46
CA TYR A 41 10.79 0.81 0.48
C TYR A 41 10.20 2.14 0.99
N ALA A 42 11.03 3.13 1.30
CA ALA A 42 10.56 4.46 1.68
C ALA A 42 9.71 5.10 0.57
N ALA A 43 10.06 4.89 -0.70
CA ALA A 43 9.27 5.35 -1.84
C ALA A 43 7.85 4.76 -1.84
N GLY A 44 7.67 3.54 -1.32
CA GLY A 44 6.35 2.91 -1.13
C GLY A 44 5.44 3.68 -0.17
N GLY A 45 5.96 4.06 0.99
CA GLY A 45 5.22 4.85 1.98
C GLY A 45 4.77 6.21 1.43
N LEU A 46 5.66 6.88 0.70
CA LEU A 46 5.34 8.13 0.01
C LEU A 46 4.21 7.93 -1.01
N THR A 47 4.30 6.89 -1.83
CA THR A 47 3.27 6.53 -2.81
C THR A 47 1.92 6.30 -2.15
N TYR A 48 1.91 5.50 -1.08
CA TYR A 48 0.69 5.14 -0.37
C TYR A 48 -0.08 6.37 0.12
N VAL A 49 0.60 7.31 0.76
CA VAL A 49 -0.01 8.54 1.28
C VAL A 49 -0.58 9.41 0.15
N ILE A 50 0.18 9.60 -0.93
CA ILE A 50 -0.26 10.40 -2.07
C ILE A 50 -1.46 9.75 -2.74
N MET A 51 -1.41 8.44 -3.01
CA MET A 51 -2.51 7.74 -3.68
C MET A 51 -3.77 7.69 -2.83
N SER A 52 -3.66 7.48 -1.50
CA SER A 52 -4.79 7.54 -0.56
C SER A 52 -5.50 8.89 -0.60
N TYR A 53 -4.76 9.99 -0.66
CA TYR A 53 -5.33 11.32 -0.84
C TYR A 53 -6.10 11.42 -2.17
N PHE A 54 -5.48 10.97 -3.28
CA PHE A 54 -6.12 11.06 -4.60
C PHE A 54 -7.25 10.06 -4.82
N VAL A 55 -7.35 8.97 -4.07
CA VAL A 55 -8.55 8.11 -4.02
C VAL A 55 -9.74 8.91 -3.52
N VAL A 56 -9.55 9.69 -2.46
CA VAL A 56 -10.61 10.56 -1.89
C VAL A 56 -10.99 11.68 -2.86
N GLU A 57 -10.00 12.33 -3.49
CA GLU A 57 -10.28 13.33 -4.53
C GLU A 57 -11.02 12.69 -5.72
N GLY A 58 -10.62 11.47 -6.13
CA GLY A 58 -11.30 10.69 -7.15
C GLY A 58 -12.76 10.36 -6.78
N TYR A 59 -13.01 10.00 -5.52
CA TYR A 59 -14.36 9.76 -5.02
C TYR A 59 -15.22 11.02 -5.08
N LYS A 60 -14.69 12.17 -4.62
CA LYS A 60 -15.42 13.45 -4.59
C LYS A 60 -15.78 13.98 -5.99
N TYR A 61 -14.88 13.81 -6.94
CA TYR A 61 -15.05 14.42 -8.28
C TYR A 61 -15.51 13.44 -9.35
N THR A 62 -15.73 12.16 -9.04
CA THR A 62 -16.24 11.22 -10.05
C THR A 62 -17.73 11.43 -10.29
N SER A 63 -18.11 11.56 -11.56
CA SER A 63 -19.53 11.58 -11.97
C SER A 63 -20.18 10.19 -11.93
N ASN A 64 -19.38 9.11 -11.93
CA ASN A 64 -19.88 7.74 -11.95
C ASN A 64 -18.96 6.79 -11.19
N LEU A 65 -19.30 6.55 -9.92
CA LEU A 65 -18.54 5.68 -9.02
C LEU A 65 -18.50 4.23 -9.53
N LYS A 66 -19.59 3.72 -10.10
CA LYS A 66 -19.64 2.34 -10.63
C LYS A 66 -18.64 2.16 -11.78
N LYS A 67 -18.56 3.12 -12.72
CA LYS A 67 -17.55 3.09 -13.79
C LYS A 67 -16.12 3.24 -13.24
N TYR A 68 -15.92 3.99 -12.16
CA TYR A 68 -14.63 4.13 -11.53
C TYR A 68 -14.19 2.80 -10.91
N ILE A 69 -15.04 2.17 -10.09
CA ILE A 69 -14.80 0.85 -9.49
C ILE A 69 -14.59 -0.22 -10.57
N GLY A 70 -15.42 -0.24 -11.64
CA GLY A 70 -15.28 -1.20 -12.73
C GLY A 70 -13.92 -1.15 -13.42
N ARG A 71 -13.36 0.06 -13.65
CA ARG A 71 -12.00 0.20 -14.17
C ARG A 71 -10.95 -0.37 -13.21
N LEU A 72 -11.01 0.00 -11.91
CA LEU A 72 -10.09 -0.52 -10.90
C LEU A 72 -10.16 -2.05 -10.82
N PHE A 73 -11.35 -2.62 -10.91
CA PHE A 73 -11.56 -4.06 -10.88
C PHE A 73 -10.90 -4.77 -12.07
N ILE A 74 -11.12 -4.27 -13.30
CA ILE A 74 -10.52 -4.87 -14.51
C ILE A 74 -9.00 -4.83 -14.44
N PHE A 75 -8.43 -3.65 -14.15
CA PHE A 75 -6.96 -3.52 -14.05
C PHE A 75 -6.40 -4.24 -12.82
N GLY A 76 -7.17 -4.35 -11.74
CA GLY A 76 -6.85 -5.15 -10.57
C GLY A 76 -6.76 -6.65 -10.91
N LEU A 77 -7.68 -7.19 -11.68
CA LEU A 77 -7.64 -8.59 -12.14
C LEU A 77 -6.42 -8.86 -13.05
N ILE A 78 -6.11 -7.94 -13.97
CA ILE A 78 -4.93 -8.08 -14.85
C ILE A 78 -3.65 -8.07 -14.01
N ALA A 79 -3.53 -7.15 -13.06
CA ALA A 79 -2.37 -7.06 -12.19
C ALA A 79 -2.25 -8.25 -11.23
N GLN A 80 -3.39 -8.81 -10.78
CA GLN A 80 -3.41 -9.96 -9.88
C GLN A 80 -2.72 -11.19 -10.47
N ALA A 81 -2.69 -11.32 -11.79
CA ALA A 81 -1.98 -12.41 -12.46
C ALA A 81 -0.48 -12.44 -12.13
N PHE A 82 0.13 -11.29 -11.86
CA PHE A 82 1.56 -11.11 -11.61
C PHE A 82 1.89 -10.83 -10.14
N HIS A 83 0.90 -10.39 -9.37
CA HIS A 83 1.06 -9.91 -8.00
C HIS A 83 1.70 -10.97 -7.07
N PRO A 84 1.26 -12.25 -7.05
CA PRO A 84 1.87 -13.27 -6.19
C PRO A 84 3.33 -13.57 -6.56
N THR A 85 3.68 -13.49 -7.84
CA THR A 85 5.07 -13.67 -8.31
C THR A 85 5.99 -12.56 -7.80
N VAL A 86 5.49 -11.31 -7.74
CA VAL A 86 6.28 -10.17 -7.27
C VAL A 86 6.40 -10.13 -5.76
N LEU A 87 5.29 -10.34 -5.05
CA LEU A 87 5.27 -10.23 -3.60
C LEU A 87 5.74 -11.49 -2.88
N GLY A 88 5.67 -12.64 -3.51
CA GLY A 88 6.01 -13.92 -2.85
C GLY A 88 5.10 -14.22 -1.65
N VAL A 89 3.98 -13.51 -1.50
CA VAL A 89 3.20 -13.49 -0.27
C VAL A 89 2.23 -14.65 -0.23
N THR A 90 2.39 -15.48 0.77
CA THR A 90 1.27 -16.16 1.38
C THR A 90 0.56 -15.18 2.31
N ASP A 91 -0.76 -15.10 2.26
CA ASP A 91 -1.55 -14.35 3.23
C ASP A 91 -1.27 -14.83 4.67
N ILE A 92 -1.68 -14.03 5.66
CA ILE A 92 -1.50 -14.33 7.09
C ILE A 92 -2.04 -15.73 7.48
N LEU A 93 -2.99 -16.26 6.72
CA LEU A 93 -3.61 -17.57 6.95
C LEU A 93 -2.98 -18.70 6.11
N GLY A 94 -1.98 -18.42 5.29
CA GLY A 94 -1.32 -19.39 4.42
C GLY A 94 -2.22 -19.93 3.28
N THR A 95 -3.32 -19.23 2.95
CA THR A 95 -4.26 -19.65 1.91
C THR A 95 -3.77 -19.34 0.49
N GLY A 96 -2.70 -18.56 0.35
CA GLY A 96 -2.18 -18.05 -0.93
C GLY A 96 -3.06 -16.96 -1.57
N PHE A 97 -4.15 -16.57 -0.90
CA PHE A 97 -5.09 -15.57 -1.43
C PHE A 97 -4.82 -14.18 -0.86
N PHE A 98 -4.10 -13.35 -1.62
CA PHE A 98 -3.80 -11.99 -1.25
C PHE A 98 -4.03 -11.05 -2.43
N LEU A 99 -4.93 -10.09 -2.25
CA LEU A 99 -5.37 -9.18 -3.31
C LEU A 99 -4.51 -7.92 -3.36
N ASN A 100 -4.20 -7.47 -4.58
CA ASN A 100 -3.39 -6.28 -4.81
C ASN A 100 -4.11 -4.98 -4.40
N ILE A 101 -3.34 -3.89 -4.33
CA ILE A 101 -3.78 -2.56 -3.86
C ILE A 101 -5.01 -2.00 -4.59
N LEU A 102 -5.29 -2.39 -5.85
CA LEU A 102 -6.47 -1.88 -6.55
C LEU A 102 -7.76 -2.40 -5.91
N PHE A 103 -7.75 -3.61 -5.34
CA PHE A 103 -8.89 -4.13 -4.57
C PHE A 103 -9.04 -3.41 -3.23
N THR A 104 -7.93 -3.06 -2.56
CA THR A 104 -7.97 -2.21 -1.36
C THR A 104 -8.56 -0.83 -1.66
N ILE A 105 -8.20 -0.24 -2.79
CA ILE A 105 -8.79 1.04 -3.25
C ILE A 105 -10.29 0.89 -3.53
N ILE A 106 -10.74 -0.21 -4.15
CA ILE A 106 -12.16 -0.49 -4.35
C ILE A 106 -12.90 -0.57 -3.01
N LEU A 107 -12.35 -1.32 -2.05
CA LEU A 107 -12.93 -1.43 -0.71
C LEU A 107 -12.98 -0.07 -0.01
N SER A 108 -11.93 0.74 -0.14
CA SER A 108 -11.91 2.11 0.37
C SER A 108 -13.01 2.98 -0.23
N LEU A 109 -13.24 2.91 -1.55
CA LEU A 109 -14.33 3.63 -2.22
C LEU A 109 -15.72 3.18 -1.73
N ILE A 110 -15.88 1.89 -1.45
CA ILE A 110 -17.11 1.34 -0.87
C ILE A 110 -17.32 1.89 0.55
N VAL A 111 -16.26 1.93 1.37
CA VAL A 111 -16.32 2.51 2.73
C VAL A 111 -16.66 4.00 2.70
N LEU A 112 -16.07 4.78 1.79
CA LEU A 112 -16.43 6.19 1.62
C LEU A 112 -17.91 6.35 1.22
N PHE A 113 -18.40 5.51 0.32
CA PHE A 113 -19.81 5.50 -0.06
C PHE A 113 -20.73 5.13 1.10
N MET A 114 -20.37 4.11 1.90
CA MET A 114 -21.11 3.75 3.11
C MET A 114 -21.12 4.88 4.13
N TYR A 115 -19.99 5.57 4.32
CA TYR A 115 -19.88 6.72 5.22
C TYR A 115 -20.86 7.85 4.86
N ASP A 116 -21.05 8.11 3.56
CA ASP A 116 -21.99 9.12 3.08
C ASP A 116 -23.45 8.68 3.15
N LYS A 117 -23.76 7.42 2.88
CA LYS A 117 -25.13 6.94 2.73
C LYS A 117 -25.75 6.43 4.00
N ILE A 118 -24.96 5.87 4.91
CA ILE A 118 -25.48 5.28 6.16
C ILE A 118 -25.60 6.38 7.21
N LYS A 119 -26.85 6.75 7.53
CA LYS A 119 -27.16 7.78 8.54
C LYS A 119 -26.91 7.30 9.97
N ILE A 120 -27.15 6.02 10.24
CA ILE A 120 -26.98 5.42 11.57
C ILE A 120 -25.50 5.09 11.76
N ARG A 121 -24.80 5.91 12.52
CA ARG A 121 -23.34 5.79 12.71
C ARG A 121 -22.90 4.47 13.33
N PHE A 122 -23.71 3.88 14.19
CA PHE A 122 -23.43 2.56 14.77
C PHE A 122 -23.36 1.47 13.69
N ILE A 123 -24.30 1.44 12.74
CA ILE A 123 -24.27 0.49 11.60
C ILE A 123 -23.05 0.73 10.72
N PHE A 124 -22.71 1.99 10.45
CA PHE A 124 -21.51 2.30 9.68
C PHE A 124 -20.25 1.72 10.35
N TRP A 125 -20.08 1.90 11.67
CA TRP A 125 -18.88 1.40 12.35
C TRP A 125 -18.79 -0.12 12.37
N ILE A 126 -19.92 -0.84 12.48
CA ILE A 126 -19.93 -2.31 12.33
C ILE A 126 -19.45 -2.70 10.93
N LEU A 127 -20.00 -2.09 9.89
CA LEU A 127 -19.60 -2.38 8.50
C LEU A 127 -18.16 -1.96 8.21
N PHE A 128 -17.67 -0.91 8.85
CA PHE A 128 -16.27 -0.51 8.77
C PHE A 128 -15.35 -1.57 9.39
N ILE A 129 -15.67 -2.11 10.56
CA ILE A 129 -14.91 -3.21 11.20
C ILE A 129 -14.91 -4.44 10.29
N VAL A 130 -16.05 -4.80 9.70
CA VAL A 130 -16.13 -5.90 8.71
C VAL A 130 -15.23 -5.59 7.50
N SER A 131 -15.24 -4.35 7.00
CA SER A 131 -14.36 -3.93 5.90
C SER A 131 -12.88 -4.03 6.27
N CYS A 132 -12.51 -3.69 7.51
CA CYS A 132 -11.15 -3.88 8.02
C CYS A 132 -10.75 -5.37 8.08
N ALA A 133 -11.67 -6.25 8.49
CA ALA A 133 -11.43 -7.70 8.48
C ALA A 133 -11.24 -8.25 7.04
N VAL A 134 -12.05 -7.80 6.09
CA VAL A 134 -11.87 -8.14 4.66
C VAL A 134 -10.54 -7.61 4.13
N ALA A 135 -10.12 -6.42 4.54
CA ALA A 135 -8.86 -5.81 4.12
C ALA A 135 -7.62 -6.57 4.60
N MET A 136 -7.74 -7.48 5.59
CA MET A 136 -6.62 -8.35 6.02
C MET A 136 -6.12 -9.28 4.92
N PHE A 137 -6.91 -9.52 3.87
CA PHE A 137 -6.54 -10.29 2.68
C PHE A 137 -6.11 -9.40 1.50
N MET A 138 -5.73 -8.15 1.76
CA MET A 138 -5.39 -7.16 0.74
C MET A 138 -4.15 -6.38 1.12
N ASP A 139 -3.48 -5.79 0.12
CA ASP A 139 -2.36 -4.88 0.32
C ASP A 139 -2.70 -3.76 1.32
N LEU A 140 -1.75 -3.49 2.23
CA LEU A 140 -1.85 -2.48 3.28
C LEU A 140 -2.91 -2.76 4.34
N PHE A 141 -3.53 -3.92 4.34
CA PHE A 141 -4.47 -4.37 5.36
C PHE A 141 -5.54 -3.30 5.71
N PHE A 142 -5.99 -3.26 6.95
CA PHE A 142 -6.97 -2.27 7.42
C PHE A 142 -6.50 -0.81 7.27
N ILE A 143 -5.18 -0.55 7.25
CA ILE A 143 -4.62 0.80 7.11
C ILE A 143 -5.00 1.36 5.73
N GLY A 144 -5.00 0.48 4.69
CA GLY A 144 -5.41 0.84 3.33
C GLY A 144 -6.83 1.39 3.22
N VAL A 145 -7.71 1.03 4.15
CA VAL A 145 -9.11 1.52 4.21
C VAL A 145 -9.26 2.68 5.19
N LEU A 146 -8.55 2.62 6.33
CA LEU A 146 -8.61 3.65 7.38
C LEU A 146 -8.13 5.01 6.88
N VAL A 147 -7.00 5.06 6.20
CA VAL A 147 -6.36 6.34 5.82
C VAL A 147 -7.17 7.12 4.78
N PRO A 148 -7.73 6.53 3.72
CA PRO A 148 -8.70 7.23 2.87
C PRO A 148 -9.93 7.74 3.65
N LEU A 149 -10.44 6.99 4.62
CA LEU A 149 -11.54 7.47 5.47
C LEU A 149 -11.12 8.69 6.31
N LEU A 150 -9.91 8.72 6.86
CA LEU A 150 -9.37 9.89 7.57
C LEU A 150 -9.26 11.11 6.64
N TYR A 151 -8.69 10.94 5.43
CA TYR A 151 -8.65 12.00 4.42
C TYR A 151 -10.01 12.55 4.05
N TYR A 152 -11.03 11.70 4.07
CA TYR A 152 -12.40 12.10 3.75
C TYR A 152 -13.11 12.80 4.92
N SER A 153 -12.98 12.29 6.13
CA SER A 153 -13.71 12.75 7.32
C SER A 153 -13.18 14.06 7.91
N ILE A 154 -11.88 14.38 7.74
CA ILE A 154 -11.27 15.60 8.25
C ILE A 154 -11.71 16.80 7.41
N LYS A 155 -12.45 17.74 8.02
CA LYS A 155 -13.00 18.91 7.33
C LYS A 155 -11.98 20.03 7.13
N LYS A 156 -11.08 20.25 8.13
CA LYS A 156 -10.07 21.33 8.07
C LYS A 156 -8.98 20.96 7.07
N GLU A 157 -8.91 21.69 5.96
CA GLU A 157 -8.03 21.39 4.81
C GLU A 157 -6.55 21.23 5.20
N SER A 158 -6.03 22.11 6.07
CA SER A 158 -4.64 22.02 6.51
C SER A 158 -4.33 20.71 7.27
N LEU A 159 -5.25 20.25 8.11
CA LEU A 159 -5.13 18.98 8.83
C LEU A 159 -5.38 17.80 7.89
N ARG A 160 -6.37 17.89 7.02
CA ARG A 160 -6.67 16.87 6.02
C ARG A 160 -5.47 16.53 5.17
N ARG A 161 -4.68 17.52 4.74
CA ARG A 161 -3.50 17.30 3.89
C ARG A 161 -2.32 16.67 4.60
N THR A 162 -2.24 16.76 5.93
CA THR A 162 -1.05 16.31 6.67
C THR A 162 -1.33 15.16 7.63
N LEU A 163 -2.38 15.28 8.43
CA LEU A 163 -2.62 14.38 9.57
C LEU A 163 -2.77 12.90 9.18
N PRO A 164 -3.53 12.51 8.11
CA PRO A 164 -3.64 11.09 7.76
C PRO A 164 -2.31 10.47 7.34
N GLY A 165 -1.45 11.21 6.63
CA GLY A 165 -0.12 10.74 6.26
C GLY A 165 0.82 10.63 7.48
N VAL A 166 0.74 11.56 8.43
CA VAL A 166 1.49 11.49 9.69
C VAL A 166 1.01 10.29 10.53
N ILE A 167 -0.30 10.08 10.65
CA ILE A 167 -0.87 8.91 11.34
C ILE A 167 -0.37 7.61 10.68
N SER A 168 -0.36 7.53 9.35
CA SER A 168 0.19 6.39 8.62
C SER A 168 1.65 6.14 8.99
N GLY A 169 2.47 7.20 8.98
CA GLY A 169 3.88 7.12 9.35
C GLY A 169 4.07 6.63 10.79
N ILE A 170 3.26 7.10 11.74
CA ILE A 170 3.31 6.65 13.13
C ILE A 170 2.93 5.16 13.23
N ILE A 171 1.84 4.73 12.57
CA ILE A 171 1.38 3.33 12.63
C ILE A 171 2.45 2.41 12.05
N PHE A 172 2.97 2.69 10.84
CA PHE A 172 4.03 1.88 10.25
C PHE A 172 5.34 1.97 11.03
N GLY A 173 5.68 3.13 11.59
CA GLY A 173 6.86 3.31 12.43
C GLY A 173 6.80 2.48 13.70
N VAL A 174 5.69 2.54 14.44
CA VAL A 174 5.48 1.74 15.66
C VAL A 174 5.49 0.25 15.33
N PHE A 175 4.75 -0.16 14.30
CA PHE A 175 4.72 -1.56 13.89
C PHE A 175 6.10 -2.06 13.45
N GLY A 176 6.85 -1.25 12.70
CA GLY A 176 8.21 -1.58 12.28
C GLY A 176 9.20 -1.65 13.44
N LEU A 177 9.09 -0.73 14.40
CA LEU A 177 9.93 -0.79 15.61
C LEU A 177 9.62 -2.04 16.45
N LEU A 178 8.35 -2.36 16.64
CA LEU A 178 7.94 -3.59 17.34
C LEU A 178 8.48 -4.83 16.62
N SER A 179 8.34 -4.91 15.30
CA SER A 179 8.87 -6.01 14.50
C SER A 179 10.40 -6.13 14.59
N ALA A 180 11.12 -4.99 14.60
CA ALA A 180 12.57 -4.97 14.74
C ALA A 180 13.04 -5.35 16.16
N MET A 181 12.21 -5.14 17.18
CA MET A 181 12.50 -5.54 18.56
C MET A 181 12.24 -7.03 18.84
N LEU A 182 11.41 -7.69 18.04
CA LEU A 182 11.08 -9.11 18.23
C LEU A 182 12.31 -10.02 18.34
N PRO A 183 13.36 -9.90 17.48
CA PRO A 183 14.58 -10.70 17.62
C PRO A 183 15.33 -10.45 18.94
N PHE A 184 15.28 -9.21 19.46
CA PHE A 184 15.96 -8.85 20.71
C PHE A 184 15.23 -9.43 21.94
N VAL A 185 13.89 -9.31 21.97
CA VAL A 185 13.06 -9.95 23.01
C VAL A 185 13.29 -11.46 23.01
N TYR A 186 13.40 -12.04 21.82
CA TYR A 186 13.73 -13.43 21.58
C TYR A 186 15.03 -13.88 22.24
N LEU A 187 16.14 -13.14 22.04
CA LEU A 187 17.44 -13.48 22.62
C LEU A 187 17.45 -13.45 24.15
N THR A 188 16.47 -12.77 24.77
CA THR A 188 16.39 -12.61 26.24
C THR A 188 15.44 -13.58 26.94
N THR A 189 14.52 -14.25 26.22
CA THR A 189 13.45 -15.07 26.81
C THR A 189 13.55 -16.59 26.56
N GLY A 190 14.56 -17.06 25.84
CA GLY A 190 14.96 -18.48 25.69
C GLY A 190 13.95 -19.44 25.06
N ASP A 191 12.92 -19.88 25.77
CA ASP A 191 12.08 -21.00 25.37
C ASP A 191 10.91 -20.67 24.41
N MET A 192 10.39 -19.45 24.44
CA MET A 192 9.40 -18.99 23.42
C MET A 192 10.03 -18.66 22.07
N ALA A 193 11.29 -18.74 22.04
CA ALA A 193 12.20 -18.40 20.99
C ALA A 193 12.11 -19.31 19.78
N GLU A 194 12.14 -20.62 19.94
CA GLU A 194 12.10 -21.59 18.83
C GLU A 194 10.75 -21.58 18.12
N GLU A 195 9.65 -21.43 18.87
CA GLU A 195 8.30 -21.40 18.31
C GLU A 195 8.06 -20.12 17.49
N MET A 196 8.55 -18.99 17.98
CA MET A 196 8.46 -17.72 17.26
C MET A 196 9.41 -17.63 16.06
N TYR A 197 10.58 -18.30 16.10
CA TYR A 197 11.49 -18.43 14.93
C TYR A 197 10.88 -19.31 13.86
N SER A 198 10.17 -20.37 14.24
CA SER A 198 9.43 -21.18 13.28
C SER A 198 8.34 -20.34 12.60
N VAL A 199 7.63 -19.50 13.35
CA VAL A 199 6.59 -18.58 12.80
C VAL A 199 7.23 -17.47 11.93
N ILE A 200 8.33 -16.86 12.35
CA ILE A 200 9.06 -15.85 11.56
C ILE A 200 9.74 -16.49 10.35
N GLY A 201 10.35 -17.65 10.51
CA GLY A 201 10.95 -18.41 9.42
C GLY A 201 9.93 -18.91 8.39
N THR A 202 8.74 -19.33 8.84
CA THR A 202 7.64 -19.76 7.94
C THR A 202 6.95 -18.56 7.26
N THR A 203 6.98 -17.37 7.87
CA THR A 203 6.44 -16.12 7.25
C THR A 203 7.42 -15.45 6.30
N GLY A 204 8.66 -15.96 6.13
CA GLY A 204 9.67 -15.38 5.25
C GLY A 204 10.10 -13.95 5.66
N MET A 205 9.84 -13.55 6.93
CA MET A 205 10.25 -12.24 7.45
C MET A 205 11.75 -12.23 7.71
N THR A 206 12.52 -11.84 6.70
CA THR A 206 13.96 -11.59 6.84
C THR A 206 14.24 -10.31 7.64
N ALA A 207 15.45 -10.17 8.18
CA ALA A 207 15.89 -8.93 8.84
C ALA A 207 15.71 -7.69 7.95
N GLU A 208 15.80 -7.88 6.64
CA GLU A 208 15.57 -6.84 5.63
C GLU A 208 14.11 -6.34 5.63
N LEU A 209 13.14 -7.24 5.74
CA LEU A 209 11.72 -6.87 5.82
C LEU A 209 11.40 -6.16 7.15
N MET A 210 12.09 -6.52 8.25
CA MET A 210 11.96 -5.81 9.53
C MET A 210 12.43 -4.36 9.45
N LEU A 211 13.46 -4.08 8.66
CA LEU A 211 13.95 -2.71 8.41
C LEU A 211 13.11 -1.97 7.35
N ALA A 212 12.42 -2.68 6.48
CA ALA A 212 11.59 -2.10 5.44
C ALA A 212 10.41 -1.29 6.01
N THR A 213 9.74 -1.81 7.05
CA THR A 213 8.56 -1.16 7.64
C THR A 213 8.87 0.21 8.28
N PRO A 214 9.95 0.39 9.07
CA PRO A 214 10.36 1.72 9.55
C PRO A 214 10.70 2.69 8.41
N THR A 215 11.35 2.21 7.34
CA THR A 215 11.67 3.07 6.19
C THR A 215 10.43 3.45 5.39
N PHE A 216 9.44 2.56 5.29
CA PHE A 216 8.13 2.88 4.73
C PHE A 216 7.44 4.01 5.51
N ALA A 217 7.57 4.04 6.85
CA ALA A 217 7.07 5.13 7.69
C ALA A 217 7.71 6.48 7.33
N ILE A 218 9.01 6.52 7.05
CA ILE A 218 9.70 7.73 6.57
C ILE A 218 9.05 8.22 5.27
N GLY A 219 8.77 7.31 4.36
CA GLY A 219 8.05 7.63 3.12
C GLY A 219 6.67 8.23 3.36
N CYS A 220 5.92 7.75 4.35
CA CYS A 220 4.62 8.31 4.73
C CYS A 220 4.74 9.78 5.18
N PHE A 221 5.74 10.11 5.98
CA PHE A 221 5.98 11.50 6.40
C PHE A 221 6.35 12.39 5.20
N LEU A 222 7.20 11.91 4.29
CA LEU A 222 7.54 12.63 3.05
C LEU A 222 6.29 12.84 2.18
N GLY A 223 5.45 11.83 2.03
CA GLY A 223 4.17 11.93 1.32
C GLY A 223 3.24 12.98 1.91
N ALA A 224 3.15 13.07 3.26
CA ALA A 224 2.38 14.11 3.94
C ALA A 224 2.92 15.53 3.64
N ILE A 225 4.24 15.70 3.59
CA ILE A 225 4.87 16.97 3.22
C ILE A 225 4.53 17.34 1.77
N LEU A 226 4.57 16.38 0.85
CA LEU A 226 4.23 16.64 -0.55
C LEU A 226 2.76 17.02 -0.73
N ILE A 227 1.83 16.31 -0.08
CA ILE A 227 0.39 16.65 -0.11
C ILE A 227 0.11 18.02 0.54
N ARG A 228 0.82 18.39 1.60
CA ARG A 228 0.72 19.73 2.19
C ARG A 228 1.01 20.84 1.16
N ASN A 229 1.93 20.59 0.23
CA ASN A 229 2.35 21.54 -0.81
C ASN A 229 1.54 21.39 -2.12
N TYR A 230 0.48 20.59 -2.13
CA TYR A 230 -0.44 20.48 -3.27
C TYR A 230 -1.19 21.81 -3.47
N ASN A 231 -1.17 22.34 -4.71
CA ASN A 231 -1.77 23.64 -5.04
C ASN A 231 -3.30 23.56 -5.33
N GLY A 232 -3.85 22.36 -5.43
CA GLY A 232 -5.27 22.14 -5.78
C GLY A 232 -5.53 22.04 -7.28
N GLU A 233 -4.53 22.23 -8.13
CA GLU A 233 -4.66 22.17 -9.58
C GLU A 233 -4.58 20.74 -10.08
N ARG A 234 -5.38 20.43 -11.12
CA ARG A 234 -5.42 19.09 -11.71
C ARG A 234 -4.16 18.74 -12.51
N GLY A 235 -3.53 19.73 -13.14
CA GLY A 235 -2.46 19.51 -14.09
C GLY A 235 -2.91 18.79 -15.37
N LYS A 236 -1.97 18.14 -16.08
CA LYS A 236 -2.24 17.44 -17.35
C LYS A 236 -3.13 16.22 -17.18
N PRO A 237 -4.06 15.93 -18.11
CA PRO A 237 -4.88 14.72 -18.06
C PRO A 237 -4.06 13.49 -18.46
N ALA A 238 -3.93 12.51 -17.56
CA ALA A 238 -3.19 11.26 -17.81
C ALA A 238 -3.90 10.03 -17.22
N LYS A 239 -5.24 10.02 -17.27
CA LYS A 239 -6.06 9.03 -16.59
C LYS A 239 -5.71 7.58 -16.94
N TRP A 240 -5.65 7.25 -18.24
CA TRP A 240 -5.42 5.88 -18.70
C TRP A 240 -4.02 5.38 -18.41
N LEU A 241 -3.04 6.28 -18.44
CA LEU A 241 -1.65 5.95 -18.16
C LEU A 241 -1.49 5.33 -16.75
N PHE A 242 -2.14 5.91 -15.73
CA PHE A 242 -2.07 5.38 -14.37
C PHE A 242 -2.71 4.00 -14.21
N TYR A 243 -3.76 3.68 -14.99
CA TYR A 243 -4.34 2.35 -14.97
C TYR A 243 -3.43 1.30 -15.66
N ILE A 244 -2.82 1.66 -16.79
CA ILE A 244 -1.98 0.75 -17.58
C ILE A 244 -0.64 0.49 -16.89
N VAL A 245 -0.03 1.50 -16.29
CA VAL A 245 1.28 1.38 -15.64
C VAL A 245 1.25 0.36 -14.51
N TYR A 246 0.12 0.24 -13.77
CA TYR A 246 0.05 -0.67 -12.64
C TYR A 246 0.22 -2.15 -13.03
N PRO A 247 -0.57 -2.76 -13.91
CA PRO A 247 -0.32 -4.14 -14.33
C PRO A 247 0.96 -4.31 -15.14
N LEU A 248 1.36 -3.30 -15.92
CA LEU A 248 2.56 -3.38 -16.77
C LEU A 248 3.84 -3.51 -15.93
N HIS A 249 4.04 -2.66 -14.92
CA HIS A 249 5.25 -2.76 -14.10
C HIS A 249 5.29 -4.06 -13.28
N MET A 250 4.12 -4.56 -12.81
CA MET A 250 4.02 -5.85 -12.12
C MET A 250 4.47 -6.99 -13.04
N ALA A 251 4.00 -7.01 -14.30
CA ALA A 251 4.42 -8.00 -15.29
C ALA A 251 5.92 -7.96 -15.56
N VAL A 252 6.49 -6.75 -15.72
CA VAL A 252 7.92 -6.56 -15.99
C VAL A 252 8.77 -7.03 -14.80
N ILE A 253 8.41 -6.66 -13.58
CA ILE A 253 9.15 -7.07 -12.37
C ILE A 253 9.06 -8.58 -12.17
N ALA A 254 7.85 -9.18 -12.32
CA ALA A 254 7.66 -10.62 -12.25
C ALA A 254 8.57 -11.36 -13.26
N LEU A 255 8.61 -10.88 -14.51
CA LEU A 255 9.47 -11.47 -15.54
C LEU A 255 10.95 -11.38 -15.16
N ILE A 256 11.42 -10.22 -14.67
CA ILE A 256 12.81 -10.04 -14.23
C ILE A 256 13.13 -10.98 -13.06
N ALA A 257 12.26 -11.07 -12.06
CA ALA A 257 12.45 -11.93 -10.89
C ALA A 257 12.55 -13.43 -11.27
N VAL A 258 11.75 -13.87 -12.24
CA VAL A 258 11.81 -15.24 -12.78
C VAL A 258 13.10 -15.46 -13.57
N ILE A 259 13.51 -14.53 -14.45
CA ILE A 259 14.76 -14.64 -15.24
C ILE A 259 15.98 -14.70 -14.33
N LEU A 260 15.98 -13.95 -13.23
CA LEU A 260 17.06 -13.97 -12.23
C LEU A 260 17.01 -15.18 -11.30
N GLY A 261 16.01 -16.07 -11.43
CA GLY A 261 15.84 -17.24 -10.58
C GLY A 261 15.46 -16.92 -9.12
N ILE A 262 14.97 -15.70 -8.86
CA ILE A 262 14.55 -15.27 -7.51
C ILE A 262 13.26 -15.98 -7.09
N THR A 263 12.34 -16.18 -8.02
CA THR A 263 11.03 -16.80 -7.80
C THR A 263 10.60 -17.61 -9.02
N GLN A 264 9.64 -18.51 -8.82
CA GLN A 264 8.92 -19.16 -9.90
C GLN A 264 7.68 -18.33 -10.26
N PHE A 265 7.26 -18.40 -11.53
CA PHE A 265 6.06 -17.70 -11.95
C PHE A 265 4.84 -18.37 -11.31
N ASN A 266 4.11 -17.57 -10.52
CA ASN A 266 2.93 -18.02 -9.78
C ASN A 266 1.71 -17.24 -10.25
N LEU A 267 0.94 -17.81 -11.16
CA LEU A 267 -0.24 -17.19 -11.74
C LEU A 267 -1.38 -17.19 -10.72
N PHE A 268 -1.86 -16.00 -10.37
CA PHE A 268 -2.94 -15.78 -9.39
C PHE A 268 -2.71 -16.36 -7.99
N GLY A 269 -1.52 -16.88 -7.67
CA GLY A 269 -1.24 -17.53 -6.39
C GLY A 269 -1.59 -19.02 -6.32
N PHE A 270 -2.10 -19.62 -7.42
CA PHE A 270 -2.57 -21.02 -7.43
C PHE A 270 -1.86 -21.93 -8.44
N ILE A 271 -1.21 -21.35 -9.45
CA ILE A 271 -0.58 -22.10 -10.54
C ILE A 271 0.90 -21.71 -10.61
N SER A 272 1.79 -22.58 -10.14
CA SER A 272 3.23 -22.47 -10.34
C SER A 272 3.58 -23.03 -11.71
N LEU A 273 4.24 -22.27 -12.55
CA LEU A 273 4.73 -22.64 -13.90
C LEU A 273 6.24 -22.64 -13.91
#